data_d05323624448255b3421c18b748afb40
#
_entry.id   d05323624448255b3421c18b748afb40
#
_cell.length_a   1.000
_cell.length_b   1.000
_cell.length_c   1.000
_cell.angle_alpha   90.00
_cell.angle_beta   90.00
_cell.angle_gamma   90.00
#
_symmetry.space_group_name_H-M   'P 1'
#
loop_
_entity.id
_entity.type
_entity.pdbx_description
1 polymer ?
#
loop_
_entity_poly.entity_id
_entity_poly.type
_entity_poly.pdbx_seq_one_letter_code
_entity_poly.pdbx_strand_id
1 'polypeptide(L)'
;MAKKKLGNVNVNTQNMRANISLARFDEQIQSAQFWLDSQVMTDMVPYMPHETGTFINVTRAKSASLAGTGPMGRFLYYGKGMVDELTGSPWARKGAKKVLVSEFAGTTNAKEDLSYSNPKATPYWFETAKKNHGKAWITHVKKQAGGS
;
A
#
# COMPACT_ATOMS: atom_id res chain seq x y z
N MET A 1 -15.36 4.30 0.51
CA MET A 1 -16.05 3.13 1.10
C MET A 1 -16.87 3.57 2.29
N ALA A 2 -18.14 3.18 2.38
CA ALA A 2 -18.98 3.48 3.54
C ALA A 2 -18.45 2.73 4.76
N LYS A 3 -18.14 3.47 5.83
CA LYS A 3 -17.71 2.89 7.12
C LYS A 3 -18.90 2.15 7.71
N LYS A 4 -18.81 0.84 7.84
CA LYS A 4 -19.83 0.00 8.50
C LYS A 4 -19.67 0.22 10.01
N LYS A 5 -20.63 0.89 10.63
CA LYS A 5 -20.66 1.03 12.10
C LYS A 5 -21.14 -0.27 12.73
N LEU A 6 -20.53 -0.64 13.85
CA LEU A 6 -21.04 -1.74 14.69
C LEU A 6 -22.35 -1.30 15.36
N GLY A 7 -23.36 -2.14 15.29
CA GLY A 7 -24.66 -1.86 15.91
C GLY A 7 -24.60 -2.03 17.43
N ASN A 8 -25.56 -1.40 18.13
CA ASN A 8 -25.74 -1.65 19.55
C ASN A 8 -26.31 -3.02 19.81
N VAL A 9 -25.84 -3.70 20.86
CA VAL A 9 -26.39 -4.98 21.33
C VAL A 9 -27.35 -4.72 22.46
N ASN A 10 -28.61 -5.06 22.26
CA ASN A 10 -29.68 -4.96 23.27
C ASN A 10 -30.05 -6.35 23.75
N VAL A 11 -29.89 -6.63 25.02
CA VAL A 11 -30.32 -7.86 25.66
C VAL A 11 -31.50 -7.53 26.60
N ASN A 12 -32.65 -8.13 26.34
CA ASN A 12 -33.85 -7.96 27.16
C ASN A 12 -34.41 -9.33 27.51
N THR A 13 -34.22 -9.73 28.74
CA THR A 13 -34.79 -10.96 29.33
C THR A 13 -35.68 -10.59 30.51
N GLN A 14 -36.47 -11.56 31.05
CA GLN A 14 -37.37 -11.28 32.17
C GLN A 14 -36.66 -10.69 33.39
N ASN A 15 -35.38 -10.97 33.61
CA ASN A 15 -34.63 -10.57 34.80
C ASN A 15 -33.41 -9.66 34.48
N MET A 16 -33.13 -9.35 33.22
CA MET A 16 -31.96 -8.54 32.84
C MET A 16 -32.24 -7.71 31.60
N ARG A 17 -31.94 -6.41 31.69
CA ARG A 17 -31.88 -5.50 30.54
C ARG A 17 -30.46 -4.97 30.42
N ALA A 18 -29.80 -5.24 29.32
CA ALA A 18 -28.48 -4.69 29.02
C ALA A 18 -28.50 -4.00 27.64
N ASN A 19 -28.02 -2.80 27.60
CA ASN A 19 -27.81 -2.05 26.38
C ASN A 19 -26.32 -1.76 26.25
N ILE A 20 -25.65 -2.46 25.32
CA ILE A 20 -24.21 -2.34 25.10
C ILE A 20 -23.99 -1.50 23.86
N SER A 21 -23.40 -0.33 24.04
CA SER A 21 -22.96 0.51 22.94
C SER A 21 -21.60 0.04 22.43
N LEU A 22 -21.52 -0.30 21.13
CA LEU A 22 -20.27 -0.67 20.46
C LEU A 22 -19.50 0.52 19.88
N ALA A 23 -19.98 1.75 20.10
CA ALA A 23 -19.34 2.97 19.58
C ALA A 23 -17.86 3.10 20.01
N ARG A 24 -17.54 2.74 21.25
CA ARG A 24 -16.17 2.75 21.76
C ARG A 24 -15.25 1.78 20.99
N PHE A 25 -15.75 0.62 20.62
CA PHE A 25 -14.99 -0.35 19.81
C PHE A 25 -14.78 0.16 18.39
N ASP A 26 -15.78 0.85 17.81
CA ASP A 26 -15.63 1.49 16.51
C ASP A 26 -14.51 2.55 16.52
N GLU A 27 -14.44 3.38 17.55
CA GLU A 27 -13.40 4.38 17.72
C GLU A 27 -12.01 3.74 17.88
N GLN A 28 -11.91 2.68 18.67
CA GLN A 28 -10.66 1.94 18.87
C GLN A 28 -10.17 1.30 17.57
N ILE A 29 -11.06 0.66 16.80
CA ILE A 29 -10.74 0.04 15.51
C ILE A 29 -10.32 1.12 14.50
N GLN A 30 -11.02 2.25 14.43
CA GLN A 30 -10.66 3.34 13.53
C GLN A 30 -9.30 3.95 13.87
N SER A 31 -9.01 4.12 15.16
CA SER A 31 -7.73 4.60 15.65
C SER A 31 -6.60 3.62 15.30
N ALA A 32 -6.82 2.32 15.50
CA ALA A 32 -5.87 1.26 15.15
C ALA A 32 -5.61 1.22 13.63
N GLN A 33 -6.66 1.38 12.81
CA GLN A 33 -6.55 1.44 11.35
C GLN A 33 -5.72 2.65 10.91
N PHE A 34 -6.02 3.83 11.43
CA PHE A 34 -5.29 5.05 11.10
C PHE A 34 -3.80 4.96 11.47
N TRP A 35 -3.52 4.42 12.67
CA TRP A 35 -2.13 4.19 13.08
C TRP A 35 -1.42 3.20 12.14
N LEU A 36 -2.09 2.08 11.81
CA LEU A 36 -1.51 1.07 10.93
C LEU A 36 -1.17 1.65 9.55
N ASP A 37 -2.09 2.39 8.93
CA ASP A 37 -1.88 3.01 7.63
C ASP A 37 -0.67 3.95 7.65
N SER A 38 -0.57 4.77 8.70
CA SER A 38 0.54 5.71 8.86
C SER A 38 1.87 5.01 9.12
N GLN A 39 1.88 3.97 9.95
CA GLN A 39 3.09 3.21 10.28
C GLN A 39 3.59 2.39 9.10
N VAL A 40 2.69 1.70 8.39
CA VAL A 40 3.02 0.94 7.18
C VAL A 40 3.68 1.84 6.14
N MET A 41 3.11 3.03 5.91
CA MET A 41 3.72 4.01 5.00
C MET A 41 5.12 4.43 5.45
N THR A 42 5.30 4.69 6.73
CA THR A 42 6.61 5.10 7.27
C THR A 42 7.65 4.01 7.11
N ASP A 43 7.29 2.77 7.42
CA ASP A 43 8.20 1.62 7.35
C ASP A 43 8.47 1.15 5.91
N MET A 44 7.61 1.48 4.94
CA MET A 44 7.85 1.20 3.51
C MET A 44 8.81 2.18 2.85
N VAL A 45 8.81 3.45 3.26
CA VAL A 45 9.59 4.52 2.61
C VAL A 45 11.06 4.16 2.40
N PRO A 46 11.79 3.56 3.34
CA PRO A 46 13.19 3.17 3.13
C PRO A 46 13.43 2.21 1.98
N TYR A 47 12.42 1.39 1.65
CA TYR A 47 12.48 0.37 0.59
C TYR A 47 11.89 0.83 -0.74
N MET A 48 11.30 2.03 -0.78
CA MET A 48 10.70 2.58 -1.99
C MET A 48 11.76 3.26 -2.86
N PRO A 49 11.61 3.18 -4.19
CA PRO A 49 12.44 3.95 -5.09
C PRO A 49 12.13 5.45 -4.94
N HIS A 50 13.16 6.28 -4.83
CA HIS A 50 13.01 7.73 -4.83
C HIS A 50 14.21 8.41 -5.50
N GLU A 51 13.94 9.19 -6.51
CA GLU A 51 14.88 10.14 -7.08
C GLU A 51 14.59 11.55 -6.56
N THR A 52 13.34 11.98 -6.68
CA THR A 52 12.90 13.34 -6.32
C THR A 52 11.97 13.40 -5.11
N GLY A 53 11.64 12.26 -4.50
CA GLY A 53 10.65 12.17 -3.42
C GLY A 53 9.19 12.35 -3.86
N THR A 54 8.94 12.79 -5.10
CA THR A 54 7.58 13.03 -5.61
C THR A 54 6.72 11.76 -5.53
N PHE A 55 7.27 10.60 -5.89
CA PHE A 55 6.56 9.32 -5.84
C PHE A 55 6.10 8.98 -4.42
N ILE A 56 6.96 9.17 -3.42
CA ILE A 56 6.66 8.93 -2.00
C ILE A 56 5.59 9.90 -1.51
N ASN A 57 5.70 11.19 -1.86
CA ASN A 57 4.73 12.20 -1.45
C ASN A 57 3.35 11.95 -2.05
N VAL A 58 3.26 11.57 -3.32
CA VAL A 58 1.98 11.20 -3.96
C VAL A 58 1.39 9.94 -3.33
N THR A 59 2.22 8.95 -2.99
CA THR A 59 1.77 7.73 -2.31
C THR A 59 1.23 8.06 -0.92
N ARG A 60 1.91 8.91 -0.14
CA ARG A 60 1.45 9.38 1.18
C ARG A 60 0.14 10.15 1.11
N ALA A 61 -0.02 11.04 0.15
CA ALA A 61 -1.25 11.83 -0.02
C ALA A 61 -2.49 10.96 -0.31
N LYS A 62 -2.28 9.75 -0.83
CA LYS A 62 -3.33 8.79 -1.19
C LYS A 62 -3.39 7.58 -0.26
N SER A 63 -2.81 7.67 0.92
CA SER A 63 -2.58 6.54 1.84
C SER A 63 -3.83 5.78 2.30
N ALA A 64 -5.03 6.31 2.11
CA ALA A 64 -6.27 5.55 2.31
C ALA A 64 -6.50 4.47 1.24
N SER A 65 -5.73 4.45 0.16
CA SER A 65 -5.64 3.35 -0.80
C SER A 65 -4.26 3.36 -1.45
N LEU A 66 -3.46 2.36 -1.19
CA LEU A 66 -2.15 2.14 -1.81
C LEU A 66 -2.22 2.06 -3.36
N ALA A 67 -3.39 2.19 -3.93
CA ALA A 67 -3.70 2.08 -5.36
C ALA A 67 -3.46 3.37 -6.18
N GLY A 68 -2.88 4.41 -5.61
CA GLY A 68 -2.96 5.75 -6.19
C GLY A 68 -1.70 6.33 -6.82
N THR A 69 -0.65 5.56 -7.04
CA THR A 69 0.66 6.08 -7.48
C THR A 69 0.81 6.34 -8.98
N GLY A 70 -0.29 6.38 -9.71
CA GLY A 70 -0.26 6.58 -11.15
C GLY A 70 0.30 5.39 -11.95
N PRO A 71 0.42 5.50 -13.28
CA PRO A 71 0.80 4.38 -14.14
C PRO A 71 2.23 3.84 -13.87
N MET A 72 3.12 4.67 -13.34
CA MET A 72 4.50 4.25 -13.02
C MET A 72 4.60 3.42 -11.75
N GLY A 73 3.70 3.57 -10.79
CA GLY A 73 3.77 2.89 -9.49
C GLY A 73 3.80 1.37 -9.61
N ARG A 74 3.03 0.83 -10.53
CA ARG A 74 2.99 -0.61 -10.79
C ARG A 74 4.34 -1.17 -11.25
N PHE A 75 5.01 -0.50 -12.18
CA PHE A 75 6.28 -0.95 -12.74
C PHE A 75 7.41 -0.83 -11.72
N LEU A 76 7.46 0.28 -11.01
CA LEU A 76 8.38 0.47 -9.92
C LEU A 76 8.19 -0.61 -8.84
N TYR A 77 6.93 -0.97 -8.52
CA TYR A 77 6.63 -1.98 -7.51
C TYR A 77 7.11 -3.37 -7.91
N TYR A 78 6.89 -3.77 -9.16
CA TYR A 78 7.33 -5.07 -9.65
C TYR A 78 8.81 -5.08 -10.07
N GLY A 79 9.44 -3.92 -10.19
CA GLY A 79 10.84 -3.80 -10.60
C GLY A 79 11.09 -4.19 -12.05
N LYS A 80 10.08 -4.11 -12.91
CA LYS A 80 10.17 -4.53 -14.31
C LYS A 80 10.20 -3.35 -15.27
N GLY A 81 11.11 -3.41 -16.23
CA GLY A 81 11.21 -2.45 -17.32
C GLY A 81 10.05 -2.57 -18.29
N MET A 82 9.63 -1.45 -18.87
CA MET A 82 8.60 -1.40 -19.88
C MET A 82 8.99 -0.48 -21.03
N VAL A 83 8.51 -0.86 -22.20
CA VAL A 83 8.78 -0.17 -23.46
C VAL A 83 7.48 0.11 -24.22
N ASP A 84 7.55 1.03 -25.14
CA ASP A 84 6.48 1.30 -26.09
C ASP A 84 6.29 0.06 -26.99
N GLU A 85 5.07 -0.41 -27.08
CA GLU A 85 4.67 -1.64 -27.81
C GLU A 85 5.11 -1.63 -29.30
N LEU A 86 5.23 -0.47 -29.94
CA LEU A 86 5.59 -0.37 -31.34
C LEU A 86 7.08 -0.06 -31.57
N THR A 87 7.66 0.81 -30.74
CA THR A 87 9.02 1.30 -30.97
C THR A 87 10.08 0.63 -30.10
N GLY A 88 9.69 -0.10 -29.06
CA GLY A 88 10.62 -0.68 -28.10
C GLY A 88 11.34 0.37 -27.24
N SER A 89 10.96 1.65 -27.33
CA SER A 89 11.57 2.71 -26.55
C SER A 89 11.08 2.71 -25.11
N PRO A 90 11.95 2.91 -24.08
CA PRO A 90 11.53 3.13 -22.71
C PRO A 90 10.70 4.42 -22.56
N TRP A 91 10.84 5.35 -23.49
CA TRP A 91 10.08 6.60 -23.60
C TRP A 91 8.88 6.38 -24.53
N ALA A 92 7.73 6.04 -23.95
CA ALA A 92 6.52 5.83 -24.74
C ALA A 92 5.98 7.15 -25.29
N ARG A 93 5.45 7.10 -26.50
CA ARG A 93 4.70 8.21 -27.12
C ARG A 93 3.43 8.48 -26.30
N LYS A 94 2.91 9.71 -26.40
CA LYS A 94 1.65 10.07 -25.74
C LYS A 94 0.53 9.16 -26.19
N GLY A 95 -0.12 8.49 -25.22
CA GLY A 95 -1.23 7.55 -25.48
C GLY A 95 -0.78 6.15 -25.96
N ALA A 96 0.51 5.88 -26.13
CA ALA A 96 0.99 4.56 -26.48
C ALA A 96 0.84 3.59 -25.32
N LYS A 97 0.51 2.34 -25.64
CA LYS A 97 0.53 1.24 -24.69
C LYS A 97 1.97 0.83 -24.39
N LYS A 98 2.26 0.54 -23.14
CA LYS A 98 3.52 -0.04 -22.71
C LYS A 98 3.37 -1.53 -22.46
N VAL A 99 4.37 -2.29 -22.88
CA VAL A 99 4.51 -3.73 -22.63
C VAL A 99 5.79 -4.00 -21.84
N LEU A 100 5.87 -5.12 -21.16
CA LEU A 100 7.10 -5.54 -20.49
C LEU A 100 8.21 -5.75 -21.51
N VAL A 101 9.46 -5.45 -21.13
CA VAL A 101 10.63 -5.72 -21.97
C VAL A 101 10.68 -7.20 -22.38
N SER A 102 10.36 -8.11 -21.45
CA SER A 102 10.29 -9.55 -21.69
C SER A 102 9.18 -9.99 -22.67
N GLU A 103 8.15 -9.17 -22.86
CA GLU A 103 7.03 -9.43 -23.77
C GLU A 103 7.18 -8.74 -25.13
N PHE A 104 8.17 -7.87 -25.27
CA PHE A 104 8.39 -7.13 -26.49
C PHE A 104 9.08 -7.99 -27.55
N ALA A 105 8.41 -8.20 -28.67
CA ALA A 105 8.90 -9.07 -29.75
C ALA A 105 10.06 -8.48 -30.58
N GLY A 106 10.35 -7.18 -30.42
CA GLY A 106 11.40 -6.47 -31.16
C GLY A 106 12.69 -6.35 -30.36
N THR A 107 13.66 -5.59 -30.93
CA THR A 107 14.91 -5.24 -30.25
C THR A 107 14.75 -3.97 -29.43
N THR A 108 15.20 -3.99 -28.17
CA THR A 108 15.21 -2.82 -27.28
C THR A 108 16.51 -2.76 -26.48
N ASN A 109 16.94 -1.53 -26.16
CA ASN A 109 18.07 -1.29 -25.26
C ASN A 109 17.61 -1.13 -23.80
N ALA A 110 16.32 -1.26 -23.51
CA ALA A 110 15.78 -1.18 -22.17
C ALA A 110 16.14 -2.44 -21.36
N LYS A 111 16.48 -2.25 -20.09
CA LYS A 111 16.74 -3.35 -19.17
C LYS A 111 15.41 -4.00 -18.75
N GLU A 112 15.39 -5.33 -18.65
CA GLU A 112 14.24 -6.06 -18.16
C GLU A 112 13.95 -5.75 -16.69
N ASP A 113 15.00 -5.70 -15.86
CA ASP A 113 14.88 -5.37 -14.46
C ASP A 113 15.29 -3.93 -14.20
N LEU A 114 14.49 -3.22 -13.37
CA LEU A 114 14.79 -1.86 -12.97
C LEU A 114 15.88 -1.84 -11.91
N SER A 115 16.84 -0.93 -12.05
CA SER A 115 17.76 -0.55 -10.98
C SER A 115 17.25 0.72 -10.30
N TYR A 116 17.30 0.75 -8.97
CA TYR A 116 16.86 1.91 -8.18
C TYR A 116 18.06 2.73 -7.72
N SER A 117 17.89 4.06 -7.69
CA SER A 117 18.91 4.99 -7.18
C SER A 117 19.11 4.85 -5.67
N ASN A 118 18.05 4.49 -4.93
CA ASN A 118 18.13 4.21 -3.51
C ASN A 118 18.69 2.79 -3.29
N PRO A 119 19.86 2.62 -2.61
CA PRO A 119 20.47 1.31 -2.40
C PRO A 119 19.61 0.32 -1.59
N LYS A 120 18.68 0.84 -0.78
CA LYS A 120 17.75 0.03 0.03
C LYS A 120 16.44 -0.28 -0.70
N ALA A 121 16.19 0.36 -1.84
CA ALA A 121 14.97 0.12 -2.59
C ALA A 121 14.96 -1.29 -3.18
N THR A 122 13.82 -1.93 -3.07
CA THR A 122 13.59 -3.28 -3.58
C THR A 122 12.27 -3.34 -4.33
N PRO A 123 12.14 -4.20 -5.34
CA PRO A 123 10.81 -4.59 -5.80
C PRO A 123 10.01 -5.13 -4.61
N TYR A 124 8.70 -5.06 -4.69
CA TYR A 124 7.80 -5.54 -3.61
C TYR A 124 8.13 -4.93 -2.25
N TRP A 125 8.39 -3.63 -2.20
CA TRP A 125 8.80 -2.93 -0.97
C TRP A 125 7.82 -3.09 0.20
N PHE A 126 6.52 -3.25 -0.07
CA PHE A 126 5.54 -3.55 0.97
C PHE A 126 5.80 -4.91 1.62
N GLU A 127 6.08 -5.94 0.83
CA GLU A 127 6.37 -7.28 1.35
C GLU A 127 7.67 -7.28 2.16
N THR A 128 8.67 -6.51 1.73
CA THR A 128 9.93 -6.33 2.46
C THR A 128 9.68 -5.64 3.81
N ALA A 129 8.92 -4.55 3.83
CA ALA A 129 8.54 -3.86 5.06
C ALA A 129 7.71 -4.77 5.99
N LYS A 130 6.73 -5.49 5.44
CA LYS A 130 5.90 -6.45 6.18
C LYS A 130 6.71 -7.57 6.81
N LYS A 131 7.70 -8.11 6.10
CA LYS A 131 8.62 -9.13 6.63
C LYS A 131 9.40 -8.62 7.84
N ASN A 132 9.85 -7.36 7.78
CA ASN A 132 10.70 -6.77 8.81
C ASN A 132 9.89 -6.21 10.00
N HIS A 133 8.72 -5.64 9.76
CA HIS A 133 7.94 -4.87 10.74
C HIS A 133 6.56 -5.46 11.06
N GLY A 134 6.07 -6.43 10.27
CA GLY A 134 4.70 -6.94 10.36
C GLY A 134 4.31 -7.49 11.74
N LYS A 135 5.23 -8.12 12.46
CA LYS A 135 4.97 -8.59 13.84
C LYS A 135 4.69 -7.43 14.79
N ALA A 136 5.47 -6.35 14.68
CA ALA A 136 5.29 -5.15 15.49
C ALA A 136 3.95 -4.47 15.16
N TRP A 137 3.58 -4.39 13.87
CA TRP A 137 2.28 -3.86 13.44
C TRP A 137 1.12 -4.63 14.06
N ILE A 138 1.15 -5.95 13.97
CA ILE A 138 0.08 -6.81 14.53
C ILE A 138 -0.02 -6.64 16.05
N THR A 139 1.10 -6.62 16.75
CA THR A 139 1.14 -6.45 18.21
C THR A 139 0.53 -5.11 18.62
N HIS A 140 0.90 -4.03 17.93
CA HIS A 140 0.39 -2.70 18.24
C HIS A 140 -1.10 -2.57 17.94
N VAL A 141 -1.54 -3.05 16.77
CA VAL A 141 -2.96 -3.04 16.38
C VAL A 141 -3.81 -3.83 17.38
N LYS A 142 -3.36 -5.02 17.80
CA LYS A 142 -4.06 -5.82 18.83
C LYS A 142 -4.22 -5.03 20.12
N LYS A 143 -3.14 -4.46 20.63
CA LYS A 143 -3.15 -3.66 21.86
C LYS A 143 -4.09 -2.46 21.75
N GLN A 144 -4.08 -1.76 20.63
CA GLN A 144 -4.90 -0.58 20.42
C GLN A 144 -6.38 -0.91 20.20
N ALA A 145 -6.67 -2.06 19.58
CA ALA A 145 -8.03 -2.56 19.39
C ALA A 145 -8.63 -3.25 20.66
N GLY A 146 -7.91 -3.20 21.81
CA GLY A 146 -8.37 -3.77 23.08
C GLY A 146 -7.98 -5.22 23.30
N GLY A 147 -7.05 -5.77 22.52
CA GLY A 147 -6.46 -7.09 22.74
C GLY A 147 -5.31 -7.01 23.75
N SER A 148 -5.20 -8.01 24.60
CA SER A 148 -4.06 -8.25 25.50
C SER A 148 -2.97 -9.09 24.80
#